data_d7d8b4f07e4f1f001da9012fe09b6b31
#
_entry.id   d7d8b4f07e4f1f001da9012fe09b6b31
#
_cell.length_a   1.000
_cell.length_b   1.000
_cell.length_c   1.000
_cell.angle_alpha   90.00
_cell.angle_beta   90.00
_cell.angle_gamma   90.00
#
_symmetry.space_group_name_H-M   'P 1'
#
loop_
_entity.id
_entity.type
_entity.pdbx_description
1 polymer ?
#
loop_
_entity_poly.entity_id
_entity_poly.type
_entity_poly.pdbx_seq_one_letter_code
_entity_poly.pdbx_strand_id
1 'polypeptide(L)'
;GYQAIQNDEVVGVILPVTSSQGYSGDIDLIVGINADSSIAGVRVISHKETPGLGDKIDSAKSDWVESFVGARRDGQDDSRWAVKKDGGQFDQFTGATITPRAVVKATAVALDYFESHKNLLLSPAKREKSYAE
;
A
#
# COMPACT_ATOMS: atom_id res chain seq x y z
N GLY A 1 -11.59 -6.16 -0.43
CA GLY A 1 -11.17 -4.90 -1.03
C GLY A 1 -12.33 -4.12 -1.62
N TYR A 2 -12.05 -2.92 -1.98
CA TYR A 2 -13.03 -2.03 -2.57
C TYR A 2 -12.60 -1.64 -3.97
N GLN A 3 -13.57 -1.40 -4.85
CA GLN A 3 -13.28 -0.95 -6.20
C GLN A 3 -13.56 0.54 -6.31
N ALA A 4 -12.71 1.25 -7.03
CA ALA A 4 -12.96 2.62 -7.44
C ALA A 4 -13.56 2.58 -8.83
N ILE A 5 -14.72 3.20 -9.01
CA ILE A 5 -15.47 3.15 -10.27
C ILE A 5 -15.66 4.55 -10.81
N GLN A 6 -15.41 4.70 -12.12
CA GLN A 6 -15.60 5.97 -12.80
C GLN A 6 -16.21 5.66 -14.18
N ASN A 7 -17.32 6.30 -14.49
CA ASN A 7 -18.01 6.09 -15.77
C ASN A 7 -18.31 4.61 -16.02
N ASP A 8 -18.76 3.92 -14.96
CA ASP A 8 -19.12 2.50 -15.00
C ASP A 8 -17.93 1.55 -15.21
N GLU A 9 -16.71 2.06 -15.15
CA GLU A 9 -15.52 1.23 -15.26
C GLU A 9 -14.78 1.18 -13.95
N VAL A 10 -14.20 0.02 -13.63
CA VAL A 10 -13.35 -0.11 -12.46
C VAL A 10 -11.99 0.50 -12.79
N VAL A 11 -11.65 1.59 -12.15
CA VAL A 11 -10.41 2.31 -12.41
C VAL A 11 -9.32 2.04 -11.37
N GLY A 12 -9.64 1.28 -10.33
CA GLY A 12 -8.66 0.91 -9.32
C GLY A 12 -9.31 0.13 -8.20
N VAL A 13 -8.48 -0.30 -7.27
CA VAL A 13 -8.95 -1.05 -6.09
C VAL A 13 -8.24 -0.53 -4.85
N ILE A 14 -8.85 -0.76 -3.69
CA ILE A 14 -8.23 -0.48 -2.41
C ILE A 14 -8.12 -1.81 -1.69
N LEU A 15 -6.90 -2.18 -1.33
CA LEU A 15 -6.62 -3.45 -0.67
C LEU A 15 -6.11 -3.22 0.74
N PRO A 16 -6.71 -3.87 1.74
CA PRO A 16 -6.15 -3.83 3.09
C PRO A 16 -4.97 -4.79 3.18
N VAL A 17 -3.96 -4.41 3.94
CA VAL A 17 -2.82 -5.28 4.18
C VAL A 17 -2.30 -5.00 5.58
N THR A 18 -1.83 -6.04 6.26
CA THR A 18 -1.25 -5.92 7.59
C THR A 18 0.20 -6.39 7.53
N SER A 19 1.10 -5.57 8.06
CA SER A 19 2.48 -5.97 8.26
C SER A 19 2.65 -6.43 9.70
N SER A 20 3.18 -7.63 9.89
CA SER A 20 3.54 -8.10 11.22
C SER A 20 4.99 -7.75 11.56
N GLN A 21 5.64 -6.95 10.74
CA GLN A 21 7.05 -6.64 10.89
C GLN A 21 7.33 -5.24 11.42
N GLY A 22 6.32 -4.56 11.95
CA GLY A 22 6.54 -3.28 12.61
C GLY A 22 7.42 -3.42 13.83
N TYR A 23 8.06 -2.34 14.23
CA TYR A 23 8.95 -2.36 15.38
C TYR A 23 8.18 -2.64 16.67
N SER A 24 6.99 -2.07 16.80
CA SER A 24 6.20 -2.18 18.04
C SER A 24 4.94 -3.02 17.86
N GLY A 25 4.79 -3.71 16.76
CA GLY A 25 3.63 -4.57 16.52
C GLY A 25 3.09 -4.45 15.10
N ASP A 26 1.87 -4.89 14.92
CA ASP A 26 1.24 -4.91 13.61
C ASP A 26 0.96 -3.50 13.10
N ILE A 27 1.10 -3.34 11.81
CA ILE A 27 0.76 -2.11 11.11
C ILE A 27 -0.33 -2.46 10.11
N ASP A 28 -1.51 -1.88 10.27
CA ASP A 28 -2.62 -2.08 9.34
C ASP A 28 -2.67 -0.91 8.39
N LEU A 29 -2.70 -1.20 7.10
CA LEU A 29 -2.73 -0.14 6.09
C LEU A 29 -3.66 -0.51 4.95
N ILE A 30 -4.03 0.49 4.17
CA ILE A 30 -4.75 0.28 2.92
C ILE A 30 -3.91 0.83 1.80
N VAL A 31 -3.95 0.13 0.66
CA VAL A 31 -3.19 0.49 -0.53
C VAL A 31 -4.16 0.66 -1.68
N GLY A 32 -4.23 1.86 -2.23
CA GLY A 32 -5.01 2.13 -3.43
C GLY A 32 -4.14 1.89 -4.65
N ILE A 33 -4.62 1.09 -5.59
CA ILE A 33 -3.88 0.73 -6.79
C ILE A 33 -4.75 1.04 -8.00
N ASN A 34 -4.22 1.84 -8.91
CA ASN A 34 -4.93 2.17 -10.14
C ASN A 34 -4.94 0.98 -11.09
N ALA A 35 -5.87 0.98 -12.03
CA ALA A 35 -5.98 -0.11 -13.02
C ALA A 35 -4.70 -0.30 -13.81
N ASP A 36 -3.87 0.73 -13.94
CA ASP A 36 -2.60 0.65 -14.66
C ASP A 36 -1.45 0.16 -13.78
N SER A 37 -1.75 -0.33 -12.59
CA SER A 37 -0.79 -0.90 -11.63
C SER A 37 0.07 0.13 -10.90
N SER A 38 -0.22 1.42 -11.03
CA SER A 38 0.47 2.41 -10.22
C SER A 38 -0.24 2.61 -8.89
N ILE A 39 0.50 3.02 -7.87
CA ILE A 39 -0.08 3.29 -6.57
C ILE A 39 -0.88 4.59 -6.62
N ALA A 40 -2.13 4.54 -6.20
CA ALA A 40 -2.95 5.75 -6.04
C ALA A 40 -2.68 6.40 -4.69
N GLY A 41 -2.41 5.60 -3.66
CA GLY A 41 -2.10 6.11 -2.34
C GLY A 41 -1.93 5.01 -1.33
N VAL A 42 -1.32 5.34 -0.21
CA VAL A 42 -1.15 4.43 0.92
C VAL A 42 -1.59 5.19 2.17
N ARG A 43 -2.32 4.53 3.04
CA ARG A 43 -2.69 5.10 4.34
C ARG A 43 -2.54 4.05 5.42
N VAL A 44 -1.89 4.42 6.50
CA VAL A 44 -1.79 3.57 7.69
C VAL A 44 -3.04 3.81 8.52
N ILE A 45 -3.75 2.74 8.80
CA ILE A 45 -5.01 2.79 9.55
C ILE A 45 -4.74 2.66 11.05
N SER A 46 -3.78 1.81 11.41
CA SER A 46 -3.51 1.50 12.81
C SER A 46 -2.07 1.06 12.97
N HIS A 47 -1.40 1.56 14.00
CA HIS A 47 -0.04 1.16 14.32
C HIS A 47 0.24 1.46 15.79
N LYS A 48 1.34 0.91 16.29
CA LYS A 48 1.81 1.16 17.66
C LYS A 48 3.26 1.63 17.65
N GLU A 49 3.69 2.27 16.55
CA GLU A 49 5.08 2.69 16.42
C GLU A 49 5.38 3.87 17.33
N THR A 50 6.67 4.05 17.65
CA THR A 50 7.11 5.00 18.66
C THR A 50 6.89 6.45 18.21
N PRO A 51 6.21 7.27 19.04
CA PRO A 51 6.02 8.69 18.72
C PRO A 51 7.35 9.40 18.49
N GLY A 52 7.39 10.22 17.46
CA GLY A 52 8.59 10.96 17.09
C GLY A 52 9.60 10.13 16.31
N LEU A 53 9.38 8.82 16.16
CA LEU A 53 10.30 7.93 15.45
C LEU A 53 9.55 7.23 14.31
N GLY A 54 8.93 6.09 14.59
CA GLY A 54 8.24 5.32 13.54
C GLY A 54 6.88 5.87 13.15
N ASP A 55 6.31 6.75 13.92
CA ASP A 55 4.97 7.27 13.63
C ASP A 55 4.92 8.20 12.42
N LYS A 56 6.04 8.47 11.78
CA LYS A 56 6.06 9.24 10.53
C LYS A 56 5.40 8.49 9.37
N ILE A 57 5.02 7.24 9.56
CA ILE A 57 4.20 6.52 8.58
C ILE A 57 2.75 7.02 8.61
N ASP A 58 2.35 7.70 9.68
CA ASP A 58 1.00 8.23 9.83
C ASP A 58 0.91 9.55 9.08
N SER A 59 -0.08 9.69 8.19
CA SER A 59 -0.24 10.89 7.38
C SER A 59 -0.51 12.14 8.22
N ALA A 60 -0.97 11.97 9.47
CA ALA A 60 -1.15 13.11 10.37
C ALA A 60 0.18 13.62 10.93
N LYS A 61 1.25 12.85 10.82
CA LYS A 61 2.54 13.21 11.38
C LYS A 61 3.58 13.57 10.33
N SER A 62 3.42 13.09 9.10
CA SER A 62 4.40 13.30 8.05
C SER A 62 3.75 13.01 6.70
N ASP A 63 4.30 13.56 5.63
CA ASP A 63 3.85 13.26 4.29
C ASP A 63 4.63 12.10 3.66
N TRP A 64 5.34 11.33 4.45
CA TRP A 64 6.17 10.24 3.94
C TRP A 64 5.40 9.25 3.05
N VAL A 65 4.16 8.90 3.44
CA VAL A 65 3.36 7.96 2.65
C VAL A 65 3.03 8.50 1.27
N GLU A 66 3.11 9.81 1.07
CA GLU A 66 2.89 10.38 -0.26
C GLU A 66 3.97 9.96 -1.26
N SER A 67 5.12 9.50 -0.78
CA SER A 67 6.18 9.04 -1.68
C SER A 67 5.80 7.80 -2.47
N PHE A 68 4.74 7.11 -2.06
CA PHE A 68 4.27 5.95 -2.81
C PHE A 68 3.38 6.32 -4.00
N VAL A 69 2.83 7.53 -4.03
CA VAL A 69 1.89 7.93 -5.08
C VAL A 69 2.58 7.89 -6.44
N GLY A 70 1.97 7.17 -7.37
CA GLY A 70 2.52 7.02 -8.73
C GLY A 70 3.58 5.93 -8.85
N ALA A 71 3.99 5.31 -7.76
CA ALA A 71 5.03 4.30 -7.81
C ALA A 71 4.52 3.03 -8.52
N ARG A 72 5.43 2.36 -9.21
CA ARG A 72 5.15 1.10 -9.90
C ARG A 72 6.18 0.08 -9.48
N ARG A 73 5.80 -1.19 -9.49
CA ARG A 73 6.69 -2.28 -9.15
C ARG A 73 6.86 -3.17 -10.37
N ASP A 74 8.11 -3.38 -10.76
CA ASP A 74 8.43 -4.17 -11.95
C ASP A 74 8.77 -5.60 -11.52
N GLY A 75 7.77 -6.32 -11.05
CA GLY A 75 7.93 -7.70 -10.63
C GLY A 75 8.50 -7.82 -9.23
N GLN A 76 8.57 -9.04 -8.73
CA GLN A 76 8.96 -9.30 -7.35
C GLN A 76 10.44 -9.04 -7.08
N ASP A 77 11.24 -8.93 -8.13
CA ASP A 77 12.67 -8.69 -7.98
C ASP A 77 13.05 -7.22 -8.12
N ASP A 78 12.08 -6.32 -8.13
CA ASP A 78 12.34 -4.90 -8.29
C ASP A 78 13.03 -4.34 -7.04
N SER A 79 14.34 -4.13 -7.12
CA SER A 79 15.14 -3.70 -5.98
C SER A 79 14.85 -2.28 -5.54
N ARG A 80 14.13 -1.48 -6.34
CA ARG A 80 13.75 -0.13 -5.94
C ARG A 80 12.76 -0.15 -4.77
N TRP A 81 12.08 -1.28 -4.55
CA TRP A 81 11.09 -1.41 -3.48
C TRP A 81 11.74 -1.77 -2.16
N ALA A 82 12.55 -0.84 -1.70
CA ALA A 82 13.27 -0.92 -0.44
C ALA A 82 13.55 0.51 0.01
N VAL A 83 13.96 0.68 1.25
CA VAL A 83 14.42 1.99 1.71
C VAL A 83 15.81 2.26 1.13
N LYS A 84 16.21 3.53 1.08
CA LYS A 84 17.48 3.93 0.46
C LYS A 84 18.69 3.25 1.08
N LYS A 85 18.65 3.01 2.39
CA LYS A 85 19.74 2.31 3.07
C LYS A 85 19.94 0.91 2.51
N ASP A 86 18.88 0.29 2.00
CA ASP A 86 18.92 -1.04 1.43
C ASP A 86 19.02 -1.00 -0.10
N GLY A 87 19.31 0.16 -0.68
CA GLY A 87 19.46 0.30 -2.12
C GLY A 87 18.17 0.69 -2.85
N GLY A 88 17.11 0.97 -2.15
CA GLY A 88 15.81 1.29 -2.76
C GLY A 88 15.57 2.78 -2.94
N GLN A 89 14.30 3.10 -3.23
CA GLN A 89 13.94 4.48 -3.55
C GLN A 89 13.19 5.22 -2.45
N PHE A 90 12.80 4.56 -1.37
CA PHE A 90 12.02 5.18 -0.30
C PHE A 90 12.92 5.61 0.85
N ASP A 91 12.59 6.76 1.46
CA ASP A 91 13.37 7.24 2.59
C ASP A 91 13.15 6.35 3.81
N GLN A 92 14.18 6.13 4.60
CA GLN A 92 14.04 5.58 5.93
C GLN A 92 13.97 6.74 6.92
N PHE A 93 13.68 6.43 8.19
CA PHE A 93 13.63 7.44 9.24
C PHE A 93 14.85 7.32 10.12
N THR A 94 15.40 8.46 10.55
CA THR A 94 16.51 8.47 11.49
C THR A 94 16.06 7.81 12.79
N GLY A 95 16.77 6.77 13.19
CA GLY A 95 16.49 6.06 14.45
C GLY A 95 15.30 5.11 14.38
N ALA A 96 14.66 4.93 13.22
CA ALA A 96 13.48 4.07 13.12
C ALA A 96 13.38 3.47 11.72
N THR A 97 14.39 2.70 11.32
CA THR A 97 14.44 2.12 9.96
C THR A 97 13.49 0.93 9.80
N ILE A 98 13.21 0.20 10.87
CA ILE A 98 12.37 -1.00 10.80
C ILE A 98 10.96 -0.66 10.32
N THR A 99 10.40 0.43 10.81
CA THR A 99 9.02 0.81 10.51
C THR A 99 8.79 1.12 9.03
N PRO A 100 9.59 2.01 8.38
CA PRO A 100 9.40 2.25 6.95
C PRO A 100 9.69 1.02 6.12
N ARG A 101 10.65 0.16 6.51
CA ARG A 101 10.87 -1.10 5.81
C ARG A 101 9.61 -1.96 5.80
N ALA A 102 8.92 -2.03 6.94
CA ALA A 102 7.71 -2.83 7.06
C ALA A 102 6.61 -2.31 6.13
N VAL A 103 6.43 -1.00 6.05
CA VAL A 103 5.40 -0.41 5.19
C VAL A 103 5.74 -0.59 3.72
N VAL A 104 7.00 -0.41 3.33
CA VAL A 104 7.43 -0.61 1.95
C VAL A 104 7.17 -2.06 1.54
N LYS A 105 7.52 -3.01 2.40
CA LYS A 105 7.31 -4.42 2.09
C LYS A 105 5.82 -4.77 1.99
N ALA A 106 5.01 -4.27 2.91
CA ALA A 106 3.58 -4.54 2.88
C ALA A 106 2.94 -3.98 1.63
N THR A 107 3.35 -2.79 1.21
CA THR A 107 2.84 -2.18 -0.02
C THR A 107 3.26 -3.00 -1.24
N ALA A 108 4.49 -3.50 -1.25
CA ALA A 108 4.96 -4.37 -2.34
C ALA A 108 4.14 -5.66 -2.40
N VAL A 109 3.83 -6.24 -1.24
CA VAL A 109 3.00 -7.45 -1.19
C VAL A 109 1.61 -7.18 -1.76
N ALA A 110 1.03 -6.02 -1.45
CA ALA A 110 -0.27 -5.66 -1.99
C ALA A 110 -0.22 -5.53 -3.52
N LEU A 111 0.86 -4.93 -4.06
CA LEU A 111 1.02 -4.83 -5.50
C LEU A 111 1.19 -6.20 -6.16
N ASP A 112 1.95 -7.10 -5.53
CA ASP A 112 2.14 -8.44 -6.06
C ASP A 112 0.82 -9.20 -6.08
N TYR A 113 0.01 -9.05 -5.03
CA TYR A 113 -1.30 -9.65 -4.98
C TYR A 113 -2.20 -9.08 -6.09
N PHE A 114 -2.16 -7.76 -6.28
CA PHE A 114 -2.94 -7.11 -7.33
C PHE A 114 -2.55 -7.66 -8.70
N GLU A 115 -1.26 -7.77 -9.00
CA GLU A 115 -0.82 -8.26 -10.30
C GLU A 115 -1.25 -9.71 -10.53
N SER A 116 -1.22 -10.53 -9.49
CA SER A 116 -1.60 -11.94 -9.60
C SER A 116 -3.10 -12.13 -9.78
N HIS A 117 -3.92 -11.17 -9.34
CA HIS A 117 -5.36 -11.28 -9.35
C HIS A 117 -6.02 -10.14 -10.14
N LYS A 118 -5.26 -9.50 -11.01
CA LYS A 118 -5.68 -8.25 -11.65
C LYS A 118 -7.01 -8.38 -12.40
N ASN A 119 -7.17 -9.44 -13.17
CA ASN A 119 -8.40 -9.60 -13.94
C ASN A 119 -9.61 -9.72 -13.03
N LEU A 120 -9.49 -10.47 -11.94
CA LEU A 120 -10.58 -10.62 -11.01
C LEU A 120 -10.87 -9.33 -10.27
N LEU A 121 -9.82 -8.65 -9.80
CA LEU A 121 -9.98 -7.45 -9.00
C LEU A 121 -10.56 -6.29 -9.80
N LEU A 122 -10.28 -6.23 -11.10
CA LEU A 122 -10.78 -5.16 -11.95
C LEU A 122 -12.09 -5.51 -12.63
N SER A 123 -12.61 -6.72 -12.42
CA SER A 123 -13.91 -7.09 -12.96
C SER A 123 -15.01 -6.40 -12.16
N PRO A 124 -16.09 -5.95 -12.79
CA PRO A 124 -17.20 -5.36 -12.05
C PRO A 124 -17.74 -6.33 -11.02
N ALA A 125 -18.03 -5.82 -9.84
CA ALA A 125 -18.59 -6.66 -8.79
C ALA A 125 -19.93 -7.18 -9.20
N LYS A 126 -20.26 -8.38 -8.72
CA LYS A 126 -21.52 -9.00 -9.11
C LYS A 126 -22.63 -8.79 -8.14
N ARG A 127 -22.39 -8.04 -7.10
CA ARG A 127 -23.38 -7.85 -6.09
C ARG A 127 -24.59 -7.12 -6.58
N GLU A 128 -24.44 -6.45 -7.68
CA GLU A 128 -25.56 -5.75 -8.21
C GLU A 128 -26.67 -6.69 -8.49
N LYS A 129 -26.33 -7.93 -8.74
CA LYS A 129 -27.36 -8.81 -8.95
C LYS A 129 -28.01 -9.11 -7.71
N SER A 130 -27.46 -8.75 -6.69
CA SER A 130 -28.02 -9.15 -5.52
C SER A 130 -28.78 -8.10 -4.93
N TYR A 131 -28.70 -7.12 -5.26
CA TYR A 131 -29.36 -6.36 -4.55
C TYR A 131 -30.28 -5.86 -5.11
N ALA A 132 -30.18 -6.12 -5.90
CA ALA A 132 -31.03 -5.68 -6.33
C ALA A 132 -31.94 -6.28 -5.88
N GLU A 133 -31.72 -6.61 -5.80
CA GLU A 133 -32.07 -7.08 -5.31
C GLU A 133 -32.44 -6.98 -4.85
#